data_1001463a4e07ca38ad9756575417e615
#
_entry.id   1001463a4e07ca38ad9756575417e615
#
_cell.length_a   1.000
_cell.length_b   1.000
_cell.length_c   1.000
_cell.angle_alpha   90.00
_cell.angle_beta   90.00
_cell.angle_gamma   90.00
#
_symmetry.space_group_name_H-M   'P 1'
#
loop_
_entity.id
_entity.type
_entity.pdbx_description
1 polymer ?
#
loop_
_entity_poly.entity_id
_entity_poly.type
_entity_poly.pdbx_seq_one_letter_code
_entity_poly.pdbx_strand_id
1 'polypeptide(L)'
;MRLNILIIILNVAIFYGQEWNYSADILQKNIENNREVRLFKSNKNSNNEVLIYNDSISIFTNQAKQYIDNNELHLIGPITMINGSDSLTCQNMIFWYELDSLKAYGDVKFKFQNNQLESDSLIYVETNGFRGYSFEAINRAKFFDDQYQISADKIIYNDISQKMDLFEKASVKSDNQGVEGTIINLNFKDSLITDIMIKENGYMFNNHYANTNKSNYQLFQDEMRGNIIQVNFENKNLNEILIQGMAQSMYHVVNDSAYLMGFNDATGNTISLKYNNGNLSRIFIEGEARGIFYPEPGQTKIDSILKYKAQNIDYNINQQTTFLEESVEIKYYDTQLTSNHVTVNWKNNTLYAISKDDELSKILSQNQKPISGENLEFDLINKKGVIRLGETTVGDGIYKSNIIFREEPNIYHMEKSIYTTCDHEHPHYYFKTPKMKMIQGERIIARPLLLYIYDIPIMGTPFAVLPNKSGGRQSGWIMPSFGVSKSMGTYFQKLGYYWAPNDFSDFKVLMSL
;
A
#
# COMPACT_ATOMS: atom_id res chain seq x y z
N MET A 1 -16.56 -5.20 2.46
CA MET A 1 -16.83 -4.74 3.84
C MET A 1 -18.32 -4.42 3.95
N ARG A 2 -19.10 -5.24 4.64
CA ARG A 2 -20.52 -4.95 4.88
C ARG A 2 -20.65 -4.35 6.28
N LEU A 3 -20.61 -3.04 6.37
CA LEU A 3 -20.87 -2.33 7.62
C LEU A 3 -22.36 -2.00 7.66
N ASN A 4 -23.13 -2.79 8.38
CA ASN A 4 -24.53 -2.47 8.68
C ASN A 4 -24.56 -1.67 9.98
N ILE A 5 -24.32 -0.37 9.93
CA ILE A 5 -24.61 0.50 11.07
C ILE A 5 -26.10 0.82 11.03
N LEU A 6 -26.82 0.25 11.96
CA LEU A 6 -28.25 0.51 12.16
C LEU A 6 -28.40 1.94 12.71
N ILE A 7 -29.38 2.67 12.19
CA ILE A 7 -29.76 4.02 12.65
C ILE A 7 -30.02 3.97 14.15
N ILE A 8 -29.36 4.85 14.88
CA ILE A 8 -29.71 5.17 16.25
C ILE A 8 -31.06 5.90 16.21
N ILE A 9 -32.15 5.17 16.23
CA ILE A 9 -33.45 5.77 16.46
C ILE A 9 -33.65 5.81 17.97
N LEU A 10 -33.18 6.87 18.60
CA LEU A 10 -33.80 7.27 19.85
C LEU A 10 -35.22 7.72 19.48
N ASN A 11 -36.18 6.81 19.53
CA ASN A 11 -37.57 7.20 19.58
C ASN A 11 -37.84 7.83 20.96
N VAL A 12 -37.28 9.01 21.19
CA VAL A 12 -37.77 9.88 22.22
C VAL A 12 -39.07 10.41 21.66
N ALA A 13 -40.18 9.86 22.13
CA ALA A 13 -41.53 10.25 21.70
C ALA A 13 -41.71 11.76 21.86
N ILE A 14 -42.34 12.38 20.87
CA ILE A 14 -42.67 13.81 20.78
C ILE A 14 -43.32 14.28 22.08
N PHE A 15 -42.60 15.12 22.85
CA PHE A 15 -43.02 15.56 24.19
C PHE A 15 -43.81 16.86 24.21
N TYR A 16 -44.56 17.16 23.18
CA TYR A 16 -45.48 18.30 23.23
C TYR A 16 -46.69 17.98 24.14
N GLY A 17 -46.65 18.48 25.40
CA GLY A 17 -47.80 18.50 26.29
C GLY A 17 -47.96 17.32 27.24
N GLN A 18 -46.93 16.51 27.50
CA GLN A 18 -47.02 15.46 28.52
C GLN A 18 -46.75 16.01 29.92
N GLU A 19 -47.69 15.73 30.85
CA GLU A 19 -47.54 16.08 32.27
C GLU A 19 -46.50 15.11 32.91
N TRP A 20 -45.48 15.68 33.58
CA TRP A 20 -44.54 14.92 34.36
C TRP A 20 -45.08 14.68 35.78
N ASN A 21 -45.08 13.43 36.18
CA ASN A 21 -45.48 12.99 37.51
C ASN A 21 -44.23 12.77 38.39
N TYR A 22 -44.36 13.09 39.66
CA TYR A 22 -43.26 12.99 40.64
C TYR A 22 -43.73 12.19 41.85
N SER A 23 -42.92 11.23 42.28
CA SER A 23 -43.11 10.47 43.52
C SER A 23 -41.80 10.52 44.33
N ALA A 24 -41.87 11.05 45.55
CA ALA A 24 -40.73 11.19 46.47
C ALA A 24 -41.19 11.17 47.93
N ASP A 25 -40.33 10.74 48.84
CA ASP A 25 -40.62 10.76 50.27
C ASP A 25 -40.62 12.18 50.86
N ILE A 26 -39.81 13.08 50.31
CA ILE A 26 -39.65 14.45 50.77
C ILE A 26 -39.78 15.40 49.59
N LEU A 27 -40.69 16.37 49.70
CA LEU A 27 -40.82 17.50 48.79
C LEU A 27 -40.56 18.80 49.54
N GLN A 28 -39.63 19.61 49.11
CA GLN A 28 -39.28 20.90 49.66
C GLN A 28 -39.25 21.98 48.60
N LYS A 29 -39.76 23.17 48.93
CA LYS A 29 -39.65 24.35 48.07
C LYS A 29 -38.57 25.25 48.66
N ASN A 30 -37.54 25.54 47.85
CA ASN A 30 -36.38 26.36 48.20
C ASN A 30 -36.21 27.50 47.22
N ILE A 31 -35.43 28.51 47.58
CA ILE A 31 -34.94 29.54 46.67
C ILE A 31 -33.43 29.39 46.61
N GLU A 32 -32.87 29.05 45.47
CA GLU A 32 -31.44 28.98 45.21
C GLU A 32 -31.07 30.01 44.12
N ASN A 33 -30.13 30.91 44.40
CA ASN A 33 -29.69 31.95 43.45
C ASN A 33 -30.83 32.80 42.86
N ASN A 34 -31.81 33.21 43.68
CA ASN A 34 -33.02 33.92 43.27
C ASN A 34 -34.00 33.14 42.36
N ARG A 35 -33.86 31.82 42.29
CA ARG A 35 -34.75 30.94 41.51
C ARG A 35 -35.55 30.05 42.43
N GLU A 36 -36.82 29.82 42.08
CA GLU A 36 -37.65 28.86 42.76
C GLU A 36 -37.23 27.43 42.36
N VAL A 37 -36.92 26.62 43.39
CA VAL A 37 -36.46 25.24 43.21
C VAL A 37 -37.36 24.30 44.00
N ARG A 38 -37.90 23.30 43.33
CA ARG A 38 -38.58 22.17 43.97
C ARG A 38 -37.55 21.04 44.16
N LEU A 39 -37.35 20.62 45.40
CA LEU A 39 -36.44 19.60 45.79
C LEU A 39 -37.19 18.31 46.14
N PHE A 40 -36.90 17.23 45.43
CA PHE A 40 -37.40 15.88 45.68
C PHE A 40 -36.30 15.03 46.26
N LYS A 41 -36.53 14.31 47.35
CA LYS A 41 -35.53 13.40 47.94
C LYS A 41 -36.18 12.10 48.38
N SER A 42 -35.41 11.02 48.34
CA SER A 42 -35.71 9.78 49.08
C SER A 42 -35.29 9.91 50.54
N ASN A 43 -35.98 9.20 51.42
CA ASN A 43 -35.58 9.14 52.83
C ASN A 43 -34.45 8.11 52.95
N LYS A 44 -33.37 8.46 53.68
CA LYS A 44 -32.23 7.56 53.89
C LYS A 44 -32.56 6.21 54.54
N ASN A 45 -33.74 6.13 55.19
CA ASN A 45 -34.24 4.93 55.86
C ASN A 45 -35.29 4.14 55.04
N SER A 46 -35.67 4.63 53.90
CA SER A 46 -36.60 3.94 52.96
C SER A 46 -35.79 3.41 51.77
N ASN A 47 -36.17 2.25 51.27
CA ASN A 47 -35.63 1.74 49.99
C ASN A 47 -36.32 2.43 48.80
N ASN A 48 -37.04 3.52 48.99
CA ASN A 48 -37.76 4.24 47.93
C ASN A 48 -36.86 5.23 47.26
N GLU A 49 -36.79 5.14 45.94
CA GLU A 49 -36.10 6.14 45.11
C GLU A 49 -37.07 7.25 44.69
N VAL A 50 -36.53 8.41 44.34
CA VAL A 50 -37.32 9.45 43.68
C VAL A 50 -37.67 8.95 42.28
N LEU A 51 -38.97 8.86 41.98
CA LEU A 51 -39.48 8.46 40.66
C LEU A 51 -40.07 9.68 39.96
N ILE A 52 -39.60 9.94 38.75
CA ILE A 52 -40.10 10.97 37.85
C ILE A 52 -40.54 10.28 36.58
N TYR A 53 -41.80 10.41 36.18
CA TYR A 53 -42.30 9.62 35.07
C TYR A 53 -43.37 10.34 34.27
N ASN A 54 -43.52 9.91 33.04
CA ASN A 54 -44.63 10.18 32.15
C ASN A 54 -45.10 8.87 31.50
N ASP A 55 -45.93 8.93 30.44
CA ASP A 55 -46.47 7.75 29.76
C ASP A 55 -45.39 6.84 29.13
N SER A 56 -44.21 7.37 28.83
CA SER A 56 -43.15 6.64 28.09
C SER A 56 -41.86 6.47 28.88
N ILE A 57 -41.50 7.44 29.75
CA ILE A 57 -40.22 7.51 30.44
C ILE A 57 -40.40 7.39 31.94
N SER A 58 -39.52 6.62 32.56
CA SER A 58 -39.38 6.55 34.01
C SER A 58 -37.93 6.84 34.40
N ILE A 59 -37.73 7.77 35.34
CA ILE A 59 -36.44 8.19 35.86
C ILE A 59 -36.36 7.89 37.35
N PHE A 60 -35.40 7.09 37.77
CA PHE A 60 -35.12 6.74 39.15
C PHE A 60 -33.84 7.44 39.60
N THR A 61 -33.89 8.07 40.80
CA THR A 61 -32.72 8.78 41.36
C THR A 61 -32.88 8.94 42.87
N ASN A 62 -31.76 9.30 43.56
CA ASN A 62 -31.82 9.60 44.99
C ASN A 62 -32.34 11.00 45.28
N GLN A 63 -32.06 11.95 44.39
CA GLN A 63 -32.41 13.35 44.58
C GLN A 63 -32.65 14.01 43.21
N ALA A 64 -33.69 14.86 43.15
CA ALA A 64 -33.98 15.70 41.99
C ALA A 64 -34.22 17.15 42.45
N LYS A 65 -33.73 18.11 41.67
CA LYS A 65 -34.00 19.53 41.79
C LYS A 65 -34.65 20.01 40.50
N GLN A 66 -35.88 20.54 40.60
CA GLN A 66 -36.59 21.11 39.45
C GLN A 66 -36.45 22.64 39.53
N TYR A 67 -35.88 23.25 38.51
CA TYR A 67 -35.84 24.70 38.29
C TYR A 67 -36.95 25.06 37.31
N ILE A 68 -38.03 25.70 37.85
CA ILE A 68 -39.25 25.95 37.09
C ILE A 68 -39.03 26.97 35.97
N ASP A 69 -38.22 28.00 36.28
CA ASP A 69 -37.96 29.13 35.38
C ASP A 69 -37.28 28.74 34.05
N ASN A 70 -36.50 27.64 34.05
CA ASN A 70 -35.71 27.20 32.90
C ASN A 70 -36.13 25.84 32.37
N ASN A 71 -37.19 25.25 32.94
CA ASN A 71 -37.63 23.89 32.61
C ASN A 71 -36.50 22.84 32.73
N GLU A 72 -35.66 23.01 33.77
CA GLU A 72 -34.49 22.17 34.05
C GLU A 72 -34.77 21.22 35.21
N LEU A 73 -34.30 19.97 35.06
CA LEU A 73 -34.32 18.96 36.10
C LEU A 73 -32.89 18.47 36.35
N HIS A 74 -32.36 18.77 37.54
CA HIS A 74 -31.06 18.33 37.99
C HIS A 74 -31.19 17.07 38.83
N LEU A 75 -30.71 15.95 38.39
CA LEU A 75 -30.75 14.66 39.03
C LEU A 75 -29.36 14.33 39.63
N ILE A 76 -29.34 13.86 40.87
CA ILE A 76 -28.13 13.64 41.63
C ILE A 76 -28.18 12.27 42.34
N GLY A 77 -27.10 11.50 42.20
CA GLY A 77 -26.95 10.13 42.69
C GLY A 77 -27.07 9.10 41.57
N PRO A 78 -27.07 7.82 41.84
CA PRO A 78 -27.30 6.83 40.82
C PRO A 78 -28.61 7.11 40.10
N ILE A 79 -28.55 7.29 38.80
CA ILE A 79 -29.68 7.60 37.96
C ILE A 79 -29.91 6.45 36.99
N THR A 80 -31.14 6.02 36.88
CA THR A 80 -31.58 5.07 35.86
C THR A 80 -32.80 5.68 35.14
N MET A 81 -32.65 5.97 33.84
CA MET A 81 -33.73 6.42 32.97
C MET A 81 -34.08 5.27 32.03
N ILE A 82 -35.38 4.95 31.95
CA ILE A 82 -35.92 3.86 31.14
C ILE A 82 -36.95 4.43 30.17
N ASN A 83 -36.84 4.06 28.90
CA ASN A 83 -37.81 4.34 27.85
C ASN A 83 -38.08 3.06 27.03
N GLY A 84 -39.14 2.35 27.32
CA GLY A 84 -39.41 1.04 26.71
C GLY A 84 -38.28 0.02 27.01
N SER A 85 -37.56 -0.42 25.97
CA SER A 85 -36.40 -1.32 26.09
C SER A 85 -35.09 -0.58 26.35
N ASP A 86 -35.07 0.74 26.18
CA ASP A 86 -33.87 1.54 26.23
C ASP A 86 -33.58 2.02 27.65
N SER A 87 -32.34 2.09 28.05
CA SER A 87 -31.95 2.53 29.39
C SER A 87 -30.68 3.36 29.38
N LEU A 88 -30.69 4.45 30.17
CA LEU A 88 -29.51 5.28 30.40
C LEU A 88 -29.22 5.29 31.90
N THR A 89 -27.97 4.99 32.26
CA THR A 89 -27.48 5.05 33.66
C THR A 89 -26.32 6.04 33.77
N CYS A 90 -26.29 6.83 34.87
CA CYS A 90 -25.20 7.77 35.17
C CYS A 90 -25.23 8.19 36.64
N GLN A 91 -24.27 9.02 37.07
CA GLN A 91 -24.22 9.54 38.44
C GLN A 91 -24.92 10.88 38.59
N ASN A 92 -24.90 11.72 37.58
CA ASN A 92 -25.53 13.02 37.56
C ASN A 92 -26.14 13.30 36.17
N MET A 93 -27.26 14.01 36.15
CA MET A 93 -27.93 14.39 34.89
C MET A 93 -28.56 15.76 35.02
N ILE A 94 -28.46 16.55 33.96
CA ILE A 94 -29.32 17.72 33.73
C ILE A 94 -30.22 17.39 32.55
N PHE A 95 -31.52 17.52 32.74
CA PHE A 95 -32.53 17.26 31.71
C PHE A 95 -33.35 18.52 31.47
N TRP A 96 -33.38 18.99 30.24
CA TRP A 96 -34.19 20.13 29.78
C TRP A 96 -35.44 19.59 29.07
N TYR A 97 -36.51 19.46 29.84
CA TYR A 97 -37.67 18.69 29.39
C TYR A 97 -38.56 19.38 28.33
N GLU A 98 -38.41 20.69 28.06
CA GLU A 98 -39.02 21.37 26.92
C GLU A 98 -38.16 21.33 25.65
N LEU A 99 -36.86 21.07 25.78
CA LEU A 99 -35.92 21.02 24.67
C LEU A 99 -35.53 19.59 24.30
N ASP A 100 -36.14 18.61 24.97
CA ASP A 100 -35.81 17.18 24.83
C ASP A 100 -34.30 16.93 24.77
N SER A 101 -33.56 17.61 25.67
CA SER A 101 -32.11 17.59 25.70
C SER A 101 -31.62 17.19 27.09
N LEU A 102 -30.54 16.45 27.12
CA LEU A 102 -29.94 16.04 28.39
C LEU A 102 -28.41 16.13 28.36
N LYS A 103 -27.85 16.27 29.56
CA LYS A 103 -26.41 16.13 29.82
C LYS A 103 -26.21 15.20 31.02
N ALA A 104 -25.60 14.04 30.75
CA ALA A 104 -25.32 13.02 31.74
C ALA A 104 -23.81 12.97 32.03
N TYR A 105 -23.44 12.71 33.29
CA TYR A 105 -22.03 12.55 33.70
C TYR A 105 -21.85 11.50 34.77
N GLY A 106 -20.63 10.93 34.80
CA GLY A 106 -20.19 9.91 35.74
C GLY A 106 -20.63 8.53 35.30
N ASP A 107 -19.71 7.81 34.64
CA ASP A 107 -19.91 6.44 34.16
C ASP A 107 -21.22 6.25 33.39
N VAL A 108 -21.39 7.07 32.35
CA VAL A 108 -22.61 7.04 31.52
C VAL A 108 -22.63 5.75 30.71
N LYS A 109 -23.74 5.00 30.82
CA LYS A 109 -24.02 3.84 29.98
C LYS A 109 -25.42 4.00 29.40
N PHE A 110 -25.48 3.99 28.08
CA PHE A 110 -26.72 4.06 27.35
C PHE A 110 -26.88 2.79 26.54
N LYS A 111 -27.93 2.01 26.83
CA LYS A 111 -28.33 0.81 26.10
C LYS A 111 -29.58 1.08 25.30
N PHE A 112 -29.58 0.76 24.03
CA PHE A 112 -30.72 0.92 23.14
C PHE A 112 -30.70 -0.18 22.09
N GLN A 113 -31.82 -0.90 21.97
CA GLN A 113 -31.91 -2.11 21.17
C GLN A 113 -30.73 -3.08 21.49
N ASN A 114 -29.90 -3.42 20.49
CA ASN A 114 -28.70 -4.25 20.65
C ASN A 114 -27.39 -3.44 20.81
N ASN A 115 -27.50 -2.09 20.88
CA ASN A 115 -26.34 -1.22 20.94
C ASN A 115 -26.07 -0.73 22.36
N GLN A 116 -24.82 -0.37 22.62
CA GLN A 116 -24.39 0.22 23.89
C GLN A 116 -23.41 1.36 23.64
N LEU A 117 -23.66 2.50 24.29
CA LEU A 117 -22.75 3.63 24.34
C LEU A 117 -22.23 3.79 25.78
N GLU A 118 -20.93 3.91 25.96
CA GLU A 118 -20.29 4.20 27.26
C GLU A 118 -19.40 5.45 27.14
N SER A 119 -19.41 6.31 28.17
CA SER A 119 -18.54 7.50 28.24
C SER A 119 -18.50 8.07 29.65
N ASP A 120 -17.58 9.03 29.91
CA ASP A 120 -17.60 9.77 31.18
C ASP A 120 -18.71 10.83 31.18
N SER A 121 -19.05 11.41 30.01
CA SER A 121 -20.19 12.29 29.86
C SER A 121 -20.83 12.16 28.48
N LEU A 122 -22.15 12.41 28.46
CA LEU A 122 -22.98 12.38 27.25
C LEU A 122 -23.83 13.65 27.20
N ILE A 123 -23.78 14.35 26.08
CA ILE A 123 -24.68 15.45 25.76
C ILE A 123 -25.58 14.96 24.61
N TYR A 124 -26.87 15.03 24.80
CA TYR A 124 -27.86 14.70 23.79
C TYR A 124 -28.76 15.91 23.53
N VAL A 125 -28.98 16.24 22.28
CA VAL A 125 -29.81 17.39 21.88
C VAL A 125 -30.72 16.94 20.73
N GLU A 126 -32.04 17.13 20.93
CA GLU A 126 -33.01 17.00 19.85
C GLU A 126 -33.09 18.31 19.07
N THR A 127 -33.17 18.24 17.75
CA THR A 127 -33.19 19.43 16.89
C THR A 127 -34.63 19.83 16.64
N ASN A 128 -35.08 20.91 17.28
CA ASN A 128 -36.42 21.44 17.12
C ASN A 128 -36.78 21.77 15.66
N GLY A 129 -37.83 21.14 15.13
CA GLY A 129 -38.40 21.41 13.81
C GLY A 129 -37.98 20.47 12.67
N PHE A 130 -36.93 19.74 12.78
CA PHE A 130 -36.58 18.63 11.91
C PHE A 130 -36.43 17.40 12.80
N ARG A 131 -37.10 16.31 12.48
CA ARG A 131 -37.01 15.04 13.23
C ARG A 131 -35.62 14.47 13.20
N GLY A 132 -34.70 15.02 13.99
CA GLY A 132 -33.33 14.61 14.06
C GLY A 132 -32.66 14.94 15.39
N TYR A 133 -31.59 14.29 15.72
CA TYR A 133 -30.87 14.47 16.99
C TYR A 133 -29.35 14.51 16.76
N SER A 134 -28.64 14.99 17.77
CA SER A 134 -27.19 14.88 17.86
C SER A 134 -26.77 14.45 19.25
N PHE A 135 -25.68 13.72 19.33
CA PHE A 135 -25.05 13.45 20.61
C PHE A 135 -23.54 13.67 20.57
N GLU A 136 -22.99 13.97 21.73
CA GLU A 136 -21.59 14.12 21.98
C GLU A 136 -21.21 13.29 23.22
N ALA A 137 -20.45 12.21 23.03
CA ALA A 137 -19.89 11.38 24.09
C ALA A 137 -18.42 11.77 24.30
N ILE A 138 -18.06 12.07 25.55
CA ILE A 138 -16.78 12.69 25.88
C ILE A 138 -16.06 11.83 26.93
N ASN A 139 -14.76 11.65 26.70
CA ASN A 139 -13.81 10.86 27.46
C ASN A 139 -14.17 9.36 27.52
N ARG A 140 -13.21 8.55 27.10
CA ARG A 140 -13.36 7.09 27.07
C ARG A 140 -14.60 6.63 26.33
N ALA A 141 -15.03 7.39 25.31
CA ALA A 141 -16.24 7.10 24.58
C ALA A 141 -16.09 5.78 23.80
N LYS A 142 -17.05 4.87 24.00
CA LYS A 142 -17.13 3.58 23.32
C LYS A 142 -18.55 3.32 22.87
N PHE A 143 -18.65 2.86 21.65
CA PHE A 143 -19.92 2.41 21.08
C PHE A 143 -19.75 0.97 20.60
N PHE A 144 -20.70 0.13 20.94
CA PHE A 144 -20.73 -1.29 20.59
C PHE A 144 -22.04 -1.60 19.87
N ASP A 145 -21.93 -2.30 18.76
CA ASP A 145 -23.03 -3.01 18.14
C ASP A 145 -22.68 -4.49 17.94
N ASP A 146 -23.54 -5.28 17.29
CA ASP A 146 -23.32 -6.71 17.07
C ASP A 146 -22.09 -7.00 16.20
N GLN A 147 -21.54 -6.03 15.47
CA GLN A 147 -20.48 -6.23 14.47
C GLN A 147 -19.25 -5.36 14.72
N TYR A 148 -19.43 -4.17 15.33
CA TYR A 148 -18.36 -3.18 15.45
C TYR A 148 -18.22 -2.66 16.86
N GLN A 149 -16.97 -2.40 17.20
CA GLN A 149 -16.58 -1.61 18.36
C GLN A 149 -15.93 -0.30 17.86
N ILE A 150 -16.53 0.82 18.22
CA ILE A 150 -16.04 2.17 17.97
C ILE A 150 -15.51 2.73 19.28
N SER A 151 -14.34 3.35 19.27
CA SER A 151 -13.81 4.04 20.45
C SER A 151 -13.05 5.30 20.08
N ALA A 152 -13.13 6.32 20.96
CA ALA A 152 -12.40 7.56 20.84
C ALA A 152 -12.40 8.30 22.20
N ASP A 153 -11.58 9.32 22.35
CA ASP A 153 -11.71 10.21 23.51
C ASP A 153 -12.98 11.06 23.38
N LYS A 154 -13.43 11.35 22.13
CA LYS A 154 -14.69 12.06 21.86
C LYS A 154 -15.36 11.51 20.61
N ILE A 155 -16.67 11.26 20.71
CA ILE A 155 -17.56 10.86 19.61
C ILE A 155 -18.64 11.90 19.44
N ILE A 156 -18.80 12.44 18.23
CA ILE A 156 -19.90 13.34 17.87
C ILE A 156 -20.70 12.66 16.77
N TYR A 157 -22.01 12.56 16.95
CA TYR A 157 -22.93 12.08 15.92
C TYR A 157 -24.00 13.10 15.64
N ASN A 158 -24.35 13.28 14.38
CA ASN A 158 -25.44 14.15 13.94
C ASN A 158 -26.30 13.42 12.91
N ASP A 159 -27.53 13.17 13.27
CA ASP A 159 -28.49 12.40 12.47
C ASP A 159 -28.94 13.14 11.21
N ILE A 160 -29.09 14.46 11.26
CA ILE A 160 -29.51 15.27 10.10
C ILE A 160 -28.46 15.25 9.00
N SER A 161 -27.20 15.45 9.38
CA SER A 161 -26.08 15.40 8.43
C SER A 161 -25.61 13.98 8.14
N GLN A 162 -26.12 12.99 8.88
CA GLN A 162 -25.69 11.59 8.83
C GLN A 162 -24.17 11.44 8.92
N LYS A 163 -23.56 12.07 9.93
CA LYS A 163 -22.10 12.07 10.17
C LYS A 163 -21.78 11.66 11.58
N MET A 164 -20.69 10.90 11.69
CA MET A 164 -20.05 10.59 12.97
C MET A 164 -18.58 10.97 12.90
N ASP A 165 -18.14 11.79 13.85
CA ASP A 165 -16.77 12.25 13.96
C ASP A 165 -16.17 11.71 15.26
N LEU A 166 -15.02 11.08 15.15
CA LEU A 166 -14.25 10.49 16.23
C LEU A 166 -12.95 11.28 16.39
N PHE A 167 -12.63 11.68 17.60
CA PHE A 167 -11.45 12.49 17.89
C PHE A 167 -10.60 11.83 18.97
N GLU A 168 -9.29 11.82 18.75
CA GLU A 168 -8.25 11.32 19.64
C GLU A 168 -8.38 9.82 19.93
N LYS A 169 -7.34 9.06 19.56
CA LYS A 169 -7.31 7.60 19.72
C LYS A 169 -8.52 6.92 19.06
N ALA A 170 -8.94 7.50 17.93
CA ALA A 170 -10.11 7.01 17.21
C ALA A 170 -9.87 5.63 16.61
N SER A 171 -10.83 4.74 16.78
CA SER A 171 -10.76 3.37 16.31
C SER A 171 -12.14 2.83 15.98
N VAL A 172 -12.25 2.12 14.85
CA VAL A 172 -13.43 1.34 14.44
C VAL A 172 -12.95 -0.06 14.11
N LYS A 173 -13.41 -1.06 14.85
CA LYS A 173 -12.95 -2.45 14.74
C LYS A 173 -14.10 -3.42 14.60
N SER A 174 -13.88 -4.46 13.84
CA SER A 174 -14.64 -5.72 13.84
C SER A 174 -13.68 -6.90 14.05
N ASP A 175 -14.19 -8.12 14.06
CA ASP A 175 -13.35 -9.32 14.27
C ASP A 175 -12.20 -9.45 13.27
N ASN A 176 -12.43 -9.06 12.02
CA ASN A 176 -11.49 -9.30 10.93
C ASN A 176 -10.87 -8.04 10.33
N GLN A 177 -11.31 -6.86 10.70
CA GLN A 177 -10.83 -5.62 10.08
C GLN A 177 -11.00 -4.44 11.02
N GLY A 178 -10.19 -3.42 10.81
CA GLY A 178 -10.31 -2.20 11.59
C GLY A 178 -9.53 -1.04 11.01
N VAL A 179 -9.89 0.13 11.51
CA VAL A 179 -9.22 1.39 11.18
C VAL A 179 -8.90 2.14 12.48
N GLU A 180 -7.77 2.83 12.50
CA GLU A 180 -7.30 3.63 13.63
C GLU A 180 -6.67 4.94 13.12
N GLY A 181 -6.77 5.99 13.92
CA GLY A 181 -6.17 7.30 13.61
C GLY A 181 -6.42 8.31 14.72
N THR A 182 -5.90 9.52 14.55
CA THR A 182 -6.20 10.62 15.49
C THR A 182 -7.64 11.11 15.27
N ILE A 183 -8.07 11.24 14.02
CA ILE A 183 -9.41 11.67 13.65
C ILE A 183 -9.98 10.68 12.64
N ILE A 184 -11.21 10.22 12.88
CA ILE A 184 -11.96 9.40 11.92
C ILE A 184 -13.31 10.08 11.66
N ASN A 185 -13.59 10.41 10.41
CA ASN A 185 -14.88 10.93 9.96
C ASN A 185 -15.62 9.82 9.20
N LEU A 186 -16.85 9.54 9.58
CA LEU A 186 -17.72 8.56 8.96
C LEU A 186 -18.93 9.30 8.38
N ASN A 187 -19.22 9.11 7.11
CA ASN A 187 -20.44 9.60 6.48
C ASN A 187 -21.37 8.43 6.17
N PHE A 188 -22.66 8.65 6.40
CA PHE A 188 -23.70 7.66 6.21
C PHE A 188 -24.73 8.15 5.18
N LYS A 189 -25.37 7.23 4.53
CA LYS A 189 -26.59 7.46 3.73
C LYS A 189 -27.52 6.26 3.93
N ASP A 190 -28.75 6.53 4.36
CA ASP A 190 -29.73 5.48 4.64
C ASP A 190 -29.15 4.38 5.55
N SER A 191 -28.49 4.77 6.64
CA SER A 191 -27.81 3.90 7.63
C SER A 191 -26.61 3.11 7.13
N LEU A 192 -26.11 3.41 5.94
CA LEU A 192 -24.95 2.74 5.37
C LEU A 192 -23.78 3.69 5.32
N ILE A 193 -22.61 3.23 5.69
CA ILE A 193 -21.38 4.00 5.49
C ILE A 193 -21.14 4.18 3.98
N THR A 194 -20.98 5.43 3.57
CA THR A 194 -20.62 5.82 2.21
C THR A 194 -19.12 6.09 2.08
N ASP A 195 -18.53 6.68 3.10
CA ASP A 195 -17.09 6.89 3.16
C ASP A 195 -16.55 6.96 4.59
N ILE A 196 -15.28 6.64 4.73
CA ILE A 196 -14.50 6.77 5.96
C ILE A 196 -13.26 7.59 5.61
N MET A 197 -13.01 8.65 6.37
CA MET A 197 -11.78 9.43 6.25
C MET A 197 -11.01 9.37 7.57
N ILE A 198 -9.81 8.81 7.53
CA ILE A 198 -8.90 8.70 8.66
C ILE A 198 -7.80 9.73 8.44
N LYS A 199 -7.55 10.57 9.43
CA LYS A 199 -6.54 11.64 9.38
C LYS A 199 -5.56 11.50 10.53
N GLU A 200 -4.33 11.85 10.25
CA GLU A 200 -3.21 11.81 11.19
C GLU A 200 -2.95 10.41 11.74
N ASN A 201 -1.85 9.80 11.28
CA ASN A 201 -1.46 8.44 11.61
C ASN A 201 -2.50 7.37 11.23
N GLY A 202 -3.07 7.52 10.03
CA GLY A 202 -4.03 6.56 9.52
C GLY A 202 -3.44 5.15 9.46
N TYR A 203 -4.14 4.20 10.06
CA TYR A 203 -3.85 2.78 10.03
C TYR A 203 -5.11 1.98 9.71
N MET A 204 -4.98 1.00 8.83
CA MET A 204 -6.05 0.08 8.48
C MET A 204 -5.49 -1.32 8.43
N PHE A 205 -6.24 -2.30 8.92
CA PHE A 205 -5.88 -3.71 8.82
C PHE A 205 -7.04 -4.57 8.36
N ASN A 206 -6.70 -5.70 7.72
CA ASN A 206 -7.65 -6.74 7.32
C ASN A 206 -7.05 -8.11 7.56
N ASN A 207 -7.73 -8.92 8.35
CA ASN A 207 -7.36 -10.30 8.64
C ASN A 207 -8.03 -11.26 7.67
N HIS A 208 -7.27 -12.19 7.15
CA HIS A 208 -7.81 -13.24 6.28
C HIS A 208 -7.04 -14.56 6.48
N TYR A 209 -7.66 -15.66 6.08
CA TYR A 209 -7.05 -16.97 6.17
C TYR A 209 -6.51 -17.41 4.80
N ALA A 210 -5.32 -17.97 4.79
CA ALA A 210 -4.74 -18.60 3.60
C ALA A 210 -4.08 -19.93 3.96
N ASN A 211 -3.99 -20.83 2.97
CA ASN A 211 -3.26 -22.07 3.08
C ASN A 211 -1.77 -21.84 2.85
N THR A 212 -0.92 -22.49 3.64
CA THR A 212 0.52 -22.52 3.40
C THR A 212 0.98 -23.98 3.21
N ASN A 213 2.19 -24.16 2.66
CA ASN A 213 2.78 -25.49 2.51
C ASN A 213 3.00 -26.23 3.85
N LYS A 214 3.03 -25.50 4.98
CA LYS A 214 3.38 -26.03 6.31
C LYS A 214 2.20 -26.28 7.21
N SER A 215 1.08 -25.60 6.97
CA SER A 215 -0.11 -25.72 7.80
C SER A 215 -1.37 -25.39 7.00
N ASN A 216 -2.45 -26.11 7.25
CA ASN A 216 -3.74 -25.77 6.68
C ASN A 216 -4.30 -24.54 7.42
N TYR A 217 -4.72 -23.52 6.71
CA TYR A 217 -5.38 -22.31 7.18
C TYR A 217 -4.62 -21.57 8.32
N GLN A 218 -3.78 -20.65 7.93
CA GLN A 218 -3.12 -19.72 8.83
C GLN A 218 -3.75 -18.32 8.67
N LEU A 219 -3.87 -17.58 9.80
CA LEU A 219 -4.33 -16.20 9.82
C LEU A 219 -3.21 -15.26 9.39
N PHE A 220 -3.49 -14.39 8.45
CA PHE A 220 -2.62 -13.31 7.98
C PHE A 220 -3.30 -11.97 8.15
N GLN A 221 -2.51 -10.92 8.33
CA GLN A 221 -3.00 -9.55 8.47
C GLN A 221 -2.37 -8.68 7.38
N ASP A 222 -3.20 -8.08 6.54
CA ASP A 222 -2.81 -7.03 5.62
C ASP A 222 -2.87 -5.68 6.34
N GLU A 223 -1.91 -4.80 6.09
CA GLU A 223 -1.80 -3.52 6.76
C GLU A 223 -1.63 -2.38 5.75
N MET A 224 -2.24 -1.26 6.06
CA MET A 224 -2.12 -0.02 5.30
C MET A 224 -1.88 1.14 6.24
N ARG A 225 -0.93 2.01 5.91
CA ARG A 225 -0.53 3.16 6.73
C ARG A 225 -0.36 4.39 5.85
N GLY A 226 -0.76 5.54 6.38
CA GLY A 226 -0.57 6.83 5.72
C GLY A 226 -0.99 7.99 6.63
N ASN A 227 -0.67 9.20 6.21
CA ASN A 227 -1.14 10.36 6.95
C ASN A 227 -2.67 10.53 6.84
N ILE A 228 -3.20 10.23 5.65
CA ILE A 228 -4.64 10.21 5.38
C ILE A 228 -4.98 8.89 4.70
N ILE A 229 -6.03 8.21 5.16
CA ILE A 229 -6.63 7.07 4.47
C ILE A 229 -8.10 7.40 4.22
N GLN A 230 -8.51 7.35 2.97
CA GLN A 230 -9.90 7.52 2.56
C GLN A 230 -10.42 6.22 1.99
N VAL A 231 -11.57 5.77 2.48
CA VAL A 231 -12.24 4.54 2.05
C VAL A 231 -13.61 4.91 1.51
N ASN A 232 -13.88 4.62 0.25
CA ASN A 232 -15.14 4.93 -0.42
C ASN A 232 -15.92 3.65 -0.72
N PHE A 233 -17.22 3.69 -0.44
CA PHE A 233 -18.15 2.60 -0.72
C PHE A 233 -19.17 3.02 -1.77
N GLU A 234 -19.47 2.12 -2.68
CA GLU A 234 -20.54 2.29 -3.67
C GLU A 234 -21.44 1.06 -3.65
N ASN A 235 -22.78 1.28 -3.53
CA ASN A 235 -23.77 0.20 -3.44
C ASN A 235 -23.39 -0.88 -2.40
N LYS A 236 -22.95 -0.47 -1.20
CA LYS A 236 -22.52 -1.32 -0.08
C LYS A 236 -21.21 -2.10 -0.32
N ASN A 237 -20.57 -1.94 -1.45
CA ASN A 237 -19.30 -2.57 -1.75
C ASN A 237 -18.16 -1.57 -1.62
N LEU A 238 -17.01 -2.04 -1.19
CA LEU A 238 -15.79 -1.26 -1.23
C LEU A 238 -15.47 -0.92 -2.68
N ASN A 239 -15.28 0.37 -2.98
CA ASN A 239 -14.99 0.89 -4.30
C ASN A 239 -13.53 1.34 -4.42
N GLU A 240 -13.04 2.11 -3.45
CA GLU A 240 -11.67 2.63 -3.48
C GLU A 240 -11.12 2.81 -2.06
N ILE A 241 -9.82 2.53 -1.91
CA ILE A 241 -9.02 2.97 -0.76
C ILE A 241 -7.91 3.87 -1.31
N LEU A 242 -7.83 5.09 -0.81
CA LEU A 242 -6.80 6.06 -1.15
C LEU A 242 -5.96 6.35 0.10
N ILE A 243 -4.66 6.08 0.02
CA ILE A 243 -3.70 6.30 1.09
C ILE A 243 -2.76 7.43 0.65
N GLN A 244 -2.62 8.47 1.44
CA GLN A 244 -1.83 9.66 1.10
C GLN A 244 -0.86 10.03 2.22
N GLY A 245 0.32 10.49 1.82
CA GLY A 245 1.38 10.96 2.70
C GLY A 245 2.10 9.80 3.39
N MET A 246 3.31 9.46 2.91
CA MET A 246 4.10 8.30 3.35
C MET A 246 3.26 7.02 3.30
N ALA A 247 2.57 6.82 2.17
CA ALA A 247 1.69 5.68 1.98
C ALA A 247 2.48 4.38 1.98
N GLN A 248 2.01 3.42 2.77
CA GLN A 248 2.54 2.06 2.85
C GLN A 248 1.39 1.05 2.80
N SER A 249 1.61 -0.05 2.08
CA SER A 249 0.69 -1.18 2.02
C SER A 249 1.47 -2.48 2.09
N MET A 250 1.21 -3.30 3.11
CA MET A 250 1.67 -4.67 3.22
C MET A 250 0.48 -5.60 2.94
N TYR A 251 0.61 -6.46 1.95
CA TYR A 251 -0.50 -7.23 1.44
C TYR A 251 -0.04 -8.65 1.07
N HIS A 252 -0.81 -9.66 1.52
CA HIS A 252 -0.56 -11.07 1.24
C HIS A 252 -1.25 -11.50 -0.05
N VAL A 253 -0.46 -11.96 -1.00
CA VAL A 253 -0.95 -12.43 -2.31
C VAL A 253 -1.44 -13.87 -2.18
N VAL A 254 -2.71 -14.10 -2.44
CA VAL A 254 -3.33 -15.42 -2.47
C VAL A 254 -3.82 -15.75 -3.86
N ASN A 255 -3.72 -17.02 -4.28
CA ASN A 255 -4.27 -17.49 -5.54
C ASN A 255 -5.77 -17.86 -5.40
N ASP A 256 -6.41 -18.20 -6.53
CA ASP A 256 -7.83 -18.57 -6.57
C ASP A 256 -8.20 -19.78 -5.69
N SER A 257 -7.23 -20.58 -5.29
CA SER A 257 -7.40 -21.73 -4.39
C SER A 257 -7.06 -21.40 -2.93
N ALA A 258 -6.95 -20.10 -2.59
CA ALA A 258 -6.60 -19.59 -1.27
C ALA A 258 -5.22 -20.03 -0.73
N TYR A 259 -4.27 -20.36 -1.61
CA TYR A 259 -2.88 -20.58 -1.21
C TYR A 259 -2.09 -19.27 -1.20
N LEU A 260 -1.31 -19.06 -0.15
CA LEU A 260 -0.39 -17.95 -0.03
C LEU A 260 0.70 -18.05 -1.10
N MET A 261 0.83 -17.05 -1.94
CA MET A 261 1.87 -16.93 -2.98
C MET A 261 3.08 -16.13 -2.50
N GLY A 262 2.91 -15.37 -1.45
CA GLY A 262 3.90 -14.46 -0.88
C GLY A 262 3.26 -13.19 -0.33
N PHE A 263 4.08 -12.24 0.08
CA PHE A 263 3.58 -10.93 0.47
C PHE A 263 4.35 -9.80 -0.23
N ASN A 264 3.67 -8.69 -0.42
CA ASN A 264 4.22 -7.50 -1.04
C ASN A 264 4.19 -6.34 -0.04
N ASP A 265 5.33 -5.71 0.18
CA ASP A 265 5.46 -4.47 0.96
C ASP A 265 5.76 -3.35 -0.03
N ALA A 266 4.86 -2.37 -0.13
CA ALA A 266 4.91 -1.28 -1.08
C ALA A 266 4.78 0.08 -0.40
N THR A 267 5.53 1.06 -0.89
CA THR A 267 5.53 2.44 -0.39
C THR A 267 5.49 3.44 -1.55
N GLY A 268 4.91 4.61 -1.29
CA GLY A 268 4.86 5.73 -2.23
C GLY A 268 4.33 6.99 -1.54
N ASN A 269 4.20 8.08 -2.29
CA ASN A 269 3.55 9.27 -1.79
C ASN A 269 2.04 9.05 -1.66
N THR A 270 1.49 8.34 -2.64
CA THR A 270 0.07 7.96 -2.69
C THR A 270 -0.06 6.51 -3.14
N ILE A 271 -0.98 5.75 -2.53
CA ILE A 271 -1.39 4.41 -2.97
C ILE A 271 -2.91 4.42 -3.12
N SER A 272 -3.39 4.08 -4.31
CA SER A 272 -4.82 3.89 -4.61
C SER A 272 -5.09 2.43 -4.94
N LEU A 273 -6.06 1.83 -4.24
CA LEU A 273 -6.55 0.49 -4.47
C LEU A 273 -7.98 0.59 -4.97
N LYS A 274 -8.24 0.18 -6.21
CA LYS A 274 -9.57 0.19 -6.82
C LYS A 274 -10.18 -1.19 -6.82
N TYR A 275 -11.46 -1.23 -6.45
CA TYR A 275 -12.23 -2.46 -6.34
C TYR A 275 -13.34 -2.48 -7.40
N ASN A 276 -13.67 -3.67 -7.88
CA ASN A 276 -14.83 -3.90 -8.73
C ASN A 276 -15.69 -4.98 -8.10
N ASN A 277 -16.94 -4.64 -7.75
CA ASN A 277 -17.85 -5.52 -7.00
C ASN A 277 -17.21 -6.12 -5.73
N GLY A 278 -16.42 -5.31 -5.00
CA GLY A 278 -15.75 -5.72 -3.77
C GLY A 278 -14.46 -6.53 -3.96
N ASN A 279 -14.04 -6.83 -5.20
CA ASN A 279 -12.78 -7.49 -5.50
C ASN A 279 -11.73 -6.47 -5.96
N LEU A 280 -10.52 -6.56 -5.43
CA LEU A 280 -9.41 -5.71 -5.82
C LEU A 280 -9.11 -5.89 -7.31
N SER A 281 -9.12 -4.82 -8.09
CA SER A 281 -8.96 -4.82 -9.54
C SER A 281 -7.70 -4.11 -10.03
N ARG A 282 -7.26 -3.07 -9.33
CA ARG A 282 -6.09 -2.26 -9.69
C ARG A 282 -5.42 -1.66 -8.48
N ILE A 283 -4.10 -1.63 -8.47
CA ILE A 283 -3.27 -0.93 -7.49
C ILE A 283 -2.43 0.10 -8.23
N PHE A 284 -2.51 1.36 -7.81
CA PHE A 284 -1.73 2.45 -8.37
C PHE A 284 -0.91 3.10 -7.26
N ILE A 285 0.41 3.20 -7.46
CA ILE A 285 1.36 3.81 -6.52
C ILE A 285 2.02 4.97 -7.24
N GLU A 286 1.92 6.14 -6.68
CA GLU A 286 2.42 7.39 -7.26
C GLU A 286 3.44 8.06 -6.35
N GLY A 287 4.49 8.56 -6.96
CA GLY A 287 5.54 9.34 -6.33
C GLY A 287 6.53 8.49 -5.52
N GLU A 288 7.76 8.32 -6.03
CA GLU A 288 8.82 7.50 -5.43
C GLU A 288 8.37 6.08 -5.07
N ALA A 289 7.56 5.49 -5.94
CA ALA A 289 7.00 4.16 -5.75
C ALA A 289 8.09 3.11 -5.58
N ARG A 290 7.99 2.30 -4.53
CA ARG A 290 8.93 1.20 -4.23
C ARG A 290 8.16 0.01 -3.71
N GLY A 291 8.67 -1.19 -3.99
CA GLY A 291 8.10 -2.39 -3.38
C GLY A 291 9.08 -3.53 -3.32
N ILE A 292 8.77 -4.47 -2.44
CA ILE A 292 9.49 -5.72 -2.26
C ILE A 292 8.47 -6.84 -2.21
N PHE A 293 8.54 -7.75 -3.16
CA PHE A 293 7.78 -8.98 -3.13
C PHE A 293 8.62 -10.11 -2.55
N TYR A 294 8.10 -10.74 -1.52
CA TYR A 294 8.68 -11.91 -0.84
C TYR A 294 7.86 -13.14 -1.25
N PRO A 295 8.38 -13.99 -2.14
CA PRO A 295 7.67 -15.17 -2.59
C PRO A 295 7.56 -16.25 -1.51
N GLU A 296 6.41 -16.93 -1.43
CA GLU A 296 6.27 -18.13 -0.58
C GLU A 296 6.96 -19.31 -1.25
N PRO A 297 7.91 -19.98 -0.58
CA PRO A 297 8.67 -21.07 -1.16
C PRO A 297 7.80 -22.22 -1.66
N GLY A 298 7.98 -22.57 -2.95
CA GLY A 298 7.27 -23.69 -3.59
C GLY A 298 5.82 -23.41 -4.00
N GLN A 299 5.30 -22.21 -3.78
CA GLN A 299 3.95 -21.80 -4.19
C GLN A 299 3.93 -20.93 -5.44
N THR A 300 5.03 -20.25 -5.71
CA THR A 300 5.18 -19.42 -6.90
C THR A 300 6.36 -19.88 -7.74
N LYS A 301 6.33 -19.57 -9.04
CA LYS A 301 7.46 -19.81 -9.96
C LYS A 301 8.58 -18.80 -9.77
N ILE A 302 8.32 -17.68 -9.09
CA ILE A 302 9.34 -16.72 -8.69
C ILE A 302 9.98 -17.23 -7.40
N ASP A 303 11.27 -17.54 -7.45
CA ASP A 303 12.02 -18.24 -6.40
C ASP A 303 12.86 -17.31 -5.51
N SER A 304 12.89 -16.02 -5.80
CA SER A 304 13.74 -15.05 -5.12
C SER A 304 13.02 -13.74 -4.86
N ILE A 305 13.50 -12.97 -3.90
CA ILE A 305 12.96 -11.65 -3.57
C ILE A 305 13.05 -10.74 -4.80
N LEU A 306 11.94 -10.13 -5.16
CA LEU A 306 11.84 -9.14 -6.23
C LEU A 306 11.71 -7.75 -5.62
N LYS A 307 12.70 -6.88 -5.87
CA LYS A 307 12.67 -5.47 -5.47
C LYS A 307 12.43 -4.61 -6.70
N TYR A 308 11.55 -3.63 -6.57
CA TYR A 308 11.23 -2.73 -7.67
C TYR A 308 11.06 -1.29 -7.19
N LYS A 309 11.40 -0.36 -8.06
CA LYS A 309 11.30 1.08 -7.84
C LYS A 309 10.92 1.75 -9.16
N ALA A 310 10.10 2.80 -9.10
CA ALA A 310 9.76 3.67 -10.21
C ALA A 310 9.22 5.01 -9.69
N GLN A 311 8.94 5.98 -10.55
CA GLN A 311 8.17 7.14 -10.16
C GLN A 311 6.70 6.75 -9.95
N ASN A 312 6.15 5.95 -10.87
CA ASN A 312 4.79 5.45 -10.80
C ASN A 312 4.75 3.95 -11.08
N ILE A 313 3.83 3.25 -10.41
CA ILE A 313 3.58 1.82 -10.61
C ILE A 313 2.08 1.60 -10.73
N ASP A 314 1.65 0.92 -11.78
CA ASP A 314 0.27 0.59 -12.05
C ASP A 314 0.12 -0.93 -12.23
N TYR A 315 -0.50 -1.59 -11.28
CA TYR A 315 -0.78 -3.02 -11.34
C TYR A 315 -2.24 -3.28 -11.65
N ASN A 316 -2.52 -3.77 -12.84
CA ASN A 316 -3.82 -4.24 -13.27
C ASN A 316 -3.96 -5.74 -12.97
N ILE A 317 -4.74 -6.08 -11.94
CA ILE A 317 -4.90 -7.46 -11.45
C ILE A 317 -5.65 -8.32 -12.49
N ASN A 318 -6.70 -7.76 -13.11
CA ASN A 318 -7.51 -8.49 -14.09
C ASN A 318 -6.71 -8.88 -15.33
N GLN A 319 -5.82 -8.01 -15.79
CA GLN A 319 -4.93 -8.25 -16.92
C GLN A 319 -3.65 -8.99 -16.51
N GLN A 320 -3.36 -9.08 -15.22
CA GLN A 320 -2.11 -9.59 -14.66
C GLN A 320 -0.89 -8.88 -15.27
N THR A 321 -0.95 -7.54 -15.33
CA THR A 321 0.12 -6.70 -15.88
C THR A 321 0.50 -5.60 -14.91
N THR A 322 1.80 -5.32 -14.80
CA THR A 322 2.33 -4.18 -14.04
C THR A 322 3.07 -3.25 -15.01
N PHE A 323 2.74 -1.97 -14.97
CA PHE A 323 3.46 -0.91 -15.66
C PHE A 323 4.27 -0.13 -14.62
N LEU A 324 5.55 0.07 -14.89
CA LEU A 324 6.44 0.89 -14.10
C LEU A 324 6.96 2.00 -15.00
N GLU A 325 6.87 3.22 -14.53
CA GLU A 325 7.20 4.40 -15.34
C GLU A 325 8.15 5.33 -14.61
N GLU A 326 9.12 5.84 -15.34
CA GLU A 326 10.17 6.77 -14.96
C GLU A 326 11.12 6.26 -13.87
N SER A 327 12.41 6.30 -14.17
CA SER A 327 13.49 5.88 -13.26
C SER A 327 13.30 4.48 -12.69
N VAL A 328 12.86 3.55 -13.55
CA VAL A 328 12.57 2.17 -13.15
C VAL A 328 13.85 1.43 -12.79
N GLU A 329 13.84 0.78 -11.64
CA GLU A 329 14.87 -0.14 -11.19
C GLU A 329 14.22 -1.43 -10.69
N ILE A 330 14.62 -2.57 -11.23
CA ILE A 330 14.15 -3.89 -10.80
C ILE A 330 15.37 -4.74 -10.46
N LYS A 331 15.33 -5.33 -9.26
CA LYS A 331 16.35 -6.28 -8.79
C LYS A 331 15.71 -7.64 -8.55
N TYR A 332 16.20 -8.61 -9.26
CA TYR A 332 15.75 -9.99 -9.14
C TYR A 332 16.94 -10.93 -9.22
N TYR A 333 17.12 -11.78 -8.20
CA TYR A 333 18.24 -12.68 -8.08
C TYR A 333 19.60 -11.93 -8.17
N ASP A 334 20.40 -12.23 -9.19
CA ASP A 334 21.72 -11.62 -9.46
C ASP A 334 21.66 -10.46 -10.48
N THR A 335 20.45 -10.12 -10.93
CA THR A 335 20.23 -9.23 -12.06
C THR A 335 19.56 -7.94 -11.60
N GLN A 336 20.08 -6.82 -12.04
CA GLN A 336 19.49 -5.49 -11.91
C GLN A 336 19.15 -4.93 -13.28
N LEU A 337 17.91 -4.53 -13.48
CA LEU A 337 17.42 -3.81 -14.65
C LEU A 337 17.20 -2.35 -14.30
N THR A 338 17.60 -1.44 -15.17
CA THR A 338 17.22 -0.02 -15.13
C THR A 338 16.67 0.41 -16.49
N SER A 339 15.57 1.16 -16.50
CA SER A 339 14.90 1.63 -17.71
C SER A 339 13.96 2.80 -17.41
N ASN A 340 13.41 3.45 -18.42
CA ASN A 340 12.39 4.46 -18.24
C ASN A 340 10.98 3.87 -18.18
N HIS A 341 10.72 2.82 -18.97
CA HIS A 341 9.44 2.12 -18.97
C HIS A 341 9.64 0.62 -18.89
N VAL A 342 8.94 -0.02 -17.98
CA VAL A 342 8.93 -1.48 -17.84
C VAL A 342 7.50 -1.97 -17.75
N THR A 343 7.18 -3.00 -18.51
CA THR A 343 5.93 -3.74 -18.43
C THR A 343 6.23 -5.17 -17.99
N VAL A 344 5.60 -5.63 -16.92
CA VAL A 344 5.67 -7.02 -16.47
C VAL A 344 4.35 -7.71 -16.78
N ASN A 345 4.40 -8.79 -17.53
CA ASN A 345 3.26 -9.65 -17.79
C ASN A 345 3.38 -10.90 -16.90
N TRP A 346 2.51 -11.01 -15.92
CA TRP A 346 2.53 -12.10 -14.93
C TRP A 346 1.93 -13.42 -15.43
N LYS A 347 1.17 -13.39 -16.54
CA LYS A 347 0.64 -14.63 -17.17
C LYS A 347 1.75 -15.51 -17.71
N ASN A 348 2.72 -14.88 -18.37
CA ASN A 348 3.87 -15.56 -18.97
C ASN A 348 5.19 -15.28 -18.22
N ASN A 349 5.15 -14.48 -17.15
CA ASN A 349 6.29 -14.07 -16.32
C ASN A 349 7.39 -13.39 -17.16
N THR A 350 6.99 -12.55 -18.11
CA THR A 350 7.91 -11.84 -19.01
C THR A 350 7.92 -10.35 -18.66
N LEU A 351 9.12 -9.80 -18.63
CA LEU A 351 9.37 -8.38 -18.42
C LEU A 351 9.82 -7.78 -19.77
N TYR A 352 9.24 -6.64 -20.12
CA TYR A 352 9.61 -5.82 -21.27
C TYR A 352 10.06 -4.45 -20.80
N ALA A 353 11.29 -4.05 -21.16
CA ALA A 353 11.81 -2.72 -20.90
C ALA A 353 12.05 -1.99 -22.23
N ILE A 354 11.62 -0.74 -22.29
CA ILE A 354 11.72 0.10 -23.47
C ILE A 354 12.42 1.40 -23.09
N SER A 355 13.45 1.74 -23.88
CA SER A 355 14.14 3.04 -23.78
C SER A 355 13.24 4.17 -24.25
N LYS A 356 13.40 5.33 -23.66
CA LYS A 356 12.79 6.58 -24.08
C LYS A 356 13.80 7.70 -23.91
N ASP A 357 13.74 8.70 -24.79
CA ASP A 357 14.52 9.93 -24.69
C ASP A 357 16.06 9.69 -24.59
N ASP A 358 16.62 8.86 -25.49
CA ASP A 358 18.07 8.52 -25.59
C ASP A 358 18.66 7.78 -24.37
N GLU A 359 17.89 7.49 -23.35
CA GLU A 359 18.34 6.67 -22.22
C GLU A 359 18.09 5.19 -22.46
N LEU A 360 19.15 4.46 -22.79
CA LEU A 360 19.07 3.01 -23.04
C LEU A 360 18.70 2.23 -21.77
N SER A 361 17.86 1.22 -21.94
CA SER A 361 17.64 0.21 -20.90
C SER A 361 18.91 -0.55 -20.61
N LYS A 362 19.22 -0.81 -19.33
CA LYS A 362 20.46 -1.46 -18.90
C LYS A 362 20.16 -2.68 -18.04
N ILE A 363 20.87 -3.76 -18.32
CA ILE A 363 20.87 -4.96 -17.48
C ILE A 363 22.28 -5.18 -16.92
N LEU A 364 22.36 -5.37 -15.62
CA LEU A 364 23.60 -5.64 -14.90
C LEU A 364 23.43 -6.94 -14.13
N SER A 365 24.31 -7.89 -14.35
CA SER A 365 24.43 -9.09 -13.51
C SER A 365 25.63 -8.97 -12.59
N GLN A 366 25.62 -9.68 -11.47
CA GLN A 366 26.68 -9.61 -10.45
C GLN A 366 28.06 -9.87 -11.07
N ASN A 367 29.04 -9.01 -10.77
CA ASN A 367 30.40 -9.07 -11.28
C ASN A 367 30.55 -8.92 -12.81
N GLN A 368 29.56 -8.35 -13.49
CA GLN A 368 29.57 -8.15 -14.94
C GLN A 368 29.47 -6.66 -15.29
N LYS A 369 29.91 -6.30 -16.48
CA LYS A 369 29.65 -4.97 -17.02
C LYS A 369 28.19 -4.90 -17.53
N PRO A 370 27.54 -3.73 -17.47
CA PRO A 370 26.19 -3.59 -17.94
C PRO A 370 26.08 -3.83 -19.45
N ILE A 371 24.97 -4.41 -19.86
CA ILE A 371 24.55 -4.48 -21.25
C ILE A 371 23.41 -3.48 -21.42
N SER A 372 23.60 -2.53 -22.33
CA SER A 372 22.59 -1.51 -22.65
C SER A 372 21.91 -1.83 -23.97
N GLY A 373 20.65 -1.43 -24.15
CA GLY A 373 19.94 -1.59 -25.41
C GLY A 373 18.61 -0.83 -25.42
N GLU A 374 18.01 -0.68 -26.60
CA GLU A 374 16.75 0.07 -26.75
C GLU A 374 15.54 -0.71 -26.24
N ASN A 375 15.49 -2.01 -26.52
CA ASN A 375 14.40 -2.90 -26.10
C ASN A 375 14.99 -4.13 -25.42
N LEU A 376 14.47 -4.46 -24.27
CA LEU A 376 14.89 -5.60 -23.48
C LEU A 376 13.66 -6.44 -23.10
N GLU A 377 13.75 -7.74 -23.36
CA GLU A 377 12.78 -8.74 -22.94
C GLU A 377 13.48 -9.74 -22.03
N PHE A 378 12.87 -10.07 -20.89
CA PHE A 378 13.45 -10.97 -19.90
C PHE A 378 12.39 -11.92 -19.33
N ASP A 379 12.66 -13.22 -19.40
CA ASP A 379 11.88 -14.28 -18.79
C ASP A 379 12.34 -14.48 -17.33
N LEU A 380 11.47 -14.16 -16.41
CA LEU A 380 11.74 -14.21 -14.97
C LEU A 380 11.93 -15.64 -14.43
N ILE A 381 11.33 -16.65 -15.11
CA ILE A 381 11.39 -18.04 -14.69
C ILE A 381 12.68 -18.68 -15.23
N ASN A 382 12.83 -18.62 -16.55
CA ASN A 382 13.97 -19.27 -17.23
C ASN A 382 15.27 -18.45 -17.11
N LYS A 383 15.18 -17.19 -16.61
CA LYS A 383 16.32 -16.25 -16.44
C LYS A 383 17.03 -15.98 -17.78
N LYS A 384 16.30 -16.04 -18.89
CA LYS A 384 16.76 -15.77 -20.25
C LYS A 384 16.31 -14.39 -20.71
N GLY A 385 17.09 -13.75 -21.58
CA GLY A 385 16.76 -12.41 -22.04
C GLY A 385 17.19 -12.15 -23.48
N VAL A 386 16.50 -11.21 -24.12
CA VAL A 386 16.81 -10.68 -25.44
C VAL A 386 16.97 -9.16 -25.33
N ILE A 387 18.05 -8.64 -25.87
CA ILE A 387 18.33 -7.20 -25.95
C ILE A 387 18.47 -6.85 -27.42
N ARG A 388 17.72 -5.86 -27.87
CA ARG A 388 17.80 -5.34 -29.26
C ARG A 388 18.63 -4.07 -29.29
N LEU A 389 19.42 -3.90 -30.33
CA LEU A 389 20.37 -2.79 -30.51
C LEU A 389 21.23 -2.63 -29.25
N GLY A 390 21.79 -3.79 -28.83
CA GLY A 390 22.52 -3.88 -27.56
C GLY A 390 23.98 -3.47 -27.68
N GLU A 391 24.49 -2.81 -26.63
CA GLU A 391 25.90 -2.45 -26.48
C GLU A 391 26.43 -2.90 -25.12
N THR A 392 27.65 -3.39 -25.09
CA THR A 392 28.39 -3.72 -23.86
C THR A 392 29.90 -3.48 -24.04
N THR A 393 30.62 -3.32 -22.95
CA THR A 393 32.06 -3.17 -22.97
C THR A 393 32.73 -4.36 -22.29
N VAL A 394 33.83 -4.86 -22.87
CA VAL A 394 34.67 -5.91 -22.28
C VAL A 394 36.11 -5.52 -22.44
N GLY A 395 36.86 -5.37 -21.34
CA GLY A 395 38.18 -4.76 -21.36
C GLY A 395 38.10 -3.33 -21.88
N ASP A 396 38.91 -3.01 -22.89
CA ASP A 396 38.91 -1.72 -23.61
C ASP A 396 38.03 -1.76 -24.86
N GLY A 397 37.30 -2.87 -25.12
CA GLY A 397 36.53 -3.08 -26.33
C GLY A 397 35.03 -2.82 -26.16
N ILE A 398 34.42 -2.20 -27.16
CA ILE A 398 33.01 -1.91 -27.28
C ILE A 398 32.39 -2.94 -28.23
N TYR A 399 31.36 -3.63 -27.78
CA TYR A 399 30.59 -4.59 -28.56
C TYR A 399 29.21 -4.02 -28.82
N LYS A 400 28.82 -3.84 -30.09
CA LYS A 400 27.48 -3.45 -30.52
C LYS A 400 26.87 -4.58 -31.31
N SER A 401 25.59 -4.89 -31.05
CA SER A 401 24.91 -6.02 -31.69
C SER A 401 23.45 -5.69 -31.97
N ASN A 402 22.90 -6.15 -33.10
CA ASN A 402 21.48 -5.98 -33.36
C ASN A 402 20.61 -6.77 -32.37
N ILE A 403 21.08 -7.96 -31.97
CA ILE A 403 20.42 -8.83 -31.01
C ILE A 403 21.47 -9.43 -30.09
N ILE A 404 21.24 -9.35 -28.78
CA ILE A 404 21.98 -10.05 -27.74
C ILE A 404 21.00 -10.97 -27.04
N PHE A 405 21.21 -12.26 -27.10
CA PHE A 405 20.41 -13.28 -26.41
C PHE A 405 21.21 -13.85 -25.25
N ARG A 406 20.71 -13.72 -24.02
CA ARG A 406 21.24 -14.36 -22.82
C ARG A 406 20.66 -15.78 -22.71
N GLU A 407 21.49 -16.80 -22.90
CA GLU A 407 21.13 -18.21 -22.76
C GLU A 407 21.23 -18.67 -21.31
N GLU A 408 22.33 -18.27 -20.64
CA GLU A 408 22.65 -18.53 -19.23
C GLU A 408 23.25 -17.27 -18.60
N PRO A 409 23.41 -17.20 -17.29
CA PRO A 409 23.93 -16.00 -16.61
C PRO A 409 25.25 -15.46 -17.18
N ASN A 410 26.08 -16.31 -17.72
CA ASN A 410 27.39 -15.96 -18.29
C ASN A 410 27.55 -16.27 -19.79
N ILE A 411 26.51 -16.75 -20.49
CA ILE A 411 26.53 -17.11 -21.90
C ILE A 411 25.59 -16.23 -22.71
N TYR A 412 26.16 -15.52 -23.68
CA TYR A 412 25.47 -14.63 -24.59
C TYR A 412 25.71 -15.03 -26.04
N HIS A 413 24.62 -15.06 -26.82
CA HIS A 413 24.68 -15.18 -28.28
C HIS A 413 24.34 -13.83 -28.88
N MET A 414 25.17 -13.38 -29.80
CA MET A 414 25.06 -12.06 -30.41
C MET A 414 24.99 -12.20 -31.94
N GLU A 415 24.08 -11.42 -32.54
CA GLU A 415 23.89 -11.41 -34.00
C GLU A 415 24.23 -10.05 -34.60
N LYS A 416 24.86 -10.07 -35.78
CA LYS A 416 25.27 -8.88 -36.54
C LYS A 416 26.06 -7.92 -35.65
N SER A 417 27.14 -8.45 -35.05
CA SER A 417 27.92 -7.76 -34.05
C SER A 417 29.12 -7.02 -34.65
N ILE A 418 29.44 -5.92 -34.02
CA ILE A 418 30.63 -5.10 -34.26
C ILE A 418 31.45 -5.06 -32.97
N TYR A 419 32.75 -5.24 -33.06
CA TYR A 419 33.70 -5.03 -32.00
C TYR A 419 34.74 -3.97 -32.40
N THR A 420 34.96 -2.98 -31.56
CA THR A 420 35.99 -1.95 -31.73
C THR A 420 36.58 -1.52 -30.41
N THR A 421 37.81 -1.01 -30.42
CA THR A 421 38.39 -0.26 -29.28
C THR A 421 38.46 1.25 -29.56
N CYS A 422 37.86 1.69 -30.67
CA CYS A 422 37.75 3.09 -31.02
C CYS A 422 36.48 3.68 -30.38
N ASP A 423 36.62 4.77 -29.65
CA ASP A 423 35.58 5.46 -28.91
C ASP A 423 34.80 6.50 -29.74
N HIS A 424 35.15 6.63 -31.03
CA HIS A 424 34.41 7.51 -31.95
C HIS A 424 33.04 6.92 -32.30
N GLU A 425 32.06 7.77 -32.49
CA GLU A 425 30.69 7.40 -32.92
C GLU A 425 30.74 6.56 -34.22
N HIS A 426 31.57 7.00 -35.20
CA HIS A 426 31.94 6.22 -36.38
C HIS A 426 33.38 5.71 -36.22
N PRO A 427 33.58 4.47 -35.78
CA PRO A 427 34.91 3.95 -35.48
C PRO A 427 35.76 3.84 -36.73
N HIS A 428 37.02 4.29 -36.64
CA HIS A 428 38.00 4.21 -37.75
C HIS A 428 38.29 2.78 -38.17
N TYR A 429 38.13 1.82 -37.25
CA TYR A 429 38.25 0.40 -37.53
C TYR A 429 37.32 -0.40 -36.62
N TYR A 430 36.86 -1.52 -37.13
CA TYR A 430 36.04 -2.45 -36.37
C TYR A 430 36.09 -3.85 -36.93
N PHE A 431 35.83 -4.82 -36.07
CA PHE A 431 35.58 -6.21 -36.47
C PHE A 431 34.10 -6.45 -36.56
N LYS A 432 33.67 -7.05 -37.66
CA LYS A 432 32.28 -7.39 -37.90
C LYS A 432 32.09 -8.90 -37.99
N THR A 433 31.05 -9.40 -37.36
CA THR A 433 30.65 -10.80 -37.40
C THR A 433 29.17 -10.98 -37.44
N PRO A 434 28.60 -11.89 -38.25
CA PRO A 434 27.17 -12.21 -38.25
C PRO A 434 26.76 -12.98 -36.98
N LYS A 435 27.64 -13.80 -36.41
CA LYS A 435 27.34 -14.60 -35.22
C LYS A 435 28.52 -14.61 -34.25
N MET A 436 28.23 -14.33 -32.97
CA MET A 436 29.17 -14.33 -31.89
C MET A 436 28.60 -15.07 -30.68
N LYS A 437 29.40 -15.88 -30.01
CA LYS A 437 29.07 -16.43 -28.68
C LYS A 437 30.08 -15.88 -27.69
N MET A 438 29.61 -15.20 -26.67
CA MET A 438 30.43 -14.71 -25.54
C MET A 438 30.20 -15.60 -24.35
N ILE A 439 31.27 -16.19 -23.81
CA ILE A 439 31.31 -16.83 -22.50
C ILE A 439 32.03 -15.85 -21.60
N GLN A 440 31.27 -15.15 -20.78
CA GLN A 440 31.78 -14.05 -19.98
C GLN A 440 32.80 -14.57 -18.95
N GLY A 441 33.93 -13.87 -18.83
CA GLY A 441 35.03 -14.30 -17.98
C GLY A 441 35.88 -15.45 -18.56
N GLU A 442 35.59 -15.91 -19.79
CA GLU A 442 36.34 -16.99 -20.42
C GLU A 442 36.77 -16.62 -21.84
N ARG A 443 35.88 -16.62 -22.82
CA ARG A 443 36.21 -16.43 -24.24
C ARG A 443 35.04 -15.88 -25.06
N ILE A 444 35.40 -15.31 -26.22
CA ILE A 444 34.45 -14.90 -27.27
C ILE A 444 34.77 -15.69 -28.54
N ILE A 445 33.78 -16.27 -29.17
CA ILE A 445 33.89 -17.02 -30.42
C ILE A 445 33.06 -16.29 -31.48
N ALA A 446 33.71 -15.90 -32.58
CA ALA A 446 33.07 -15.20 -33.71
C ALA A 446 33.22 -16.02 -34.99
N ARG A 447 32.18 -16.04 -35.83
CA ARG A 447 32.16 -16.80 -37.10
C ARG A 447 31.35 -16.10 -38.22
N PRO A 448 31.94 -15.74 -39.41
CA PRO A 448 33.36 -15.37 -39.58
C PRO A 448 33.67 -14.05 -38.84
N LEU A 449 34.93 -13.68 -38.73
CA LEU A 449 35.37 -12.37 -38.24
C LEU A 449 36.03 -11.60 -39.39
N LEU A 450 35.51 -10.41 -39.70
CA LEU A 450 35.98 -9.53 -40.79
C LEU A 450 36.47 -8.21 -40.17
N LEU A 451 37.66 -7.79 -40.52
CA LEU A 451 38.24 -6.50 -40.16
C LEU A 451 37.87 -5.45 -41.21
N TYR A 452 37.30 -4.34 -40.74
CA TYR A 452 37.00 -3.15 -41.53
C TYR A 452 37.90 -1.99 -41.07
N ILE A 453 38.39 -1.22 -42.00
CA ILE A 453 39.08 0.06 -41.79
C ILE A 453 38.38 1.10 -42.67
N TYR A 454 37.81 2.17 -42.07
CA TYR A 454 37.01 3.15 -42.78
C TYR A 454 35.93 2.50 -43.68
N ASP A 455 35.21 1.53 -43.12
CA ASP A 455 34.13 0.78 -43.78
C ASP A 455 34.54 -0.12 -44.95
N ILE A 456 35.87 -0.24 -45.23
CA ILE A 456 36.40 -1.12 -46.25
C ILE A 456 36.83 -2.45 -45.61
N PRO A 457 36.34 -3.61 -46.06
CA PRO A 457 36.79 -4.91 -45.57
C PRO A 457 38.25 -5.18 -46.02
N ILE A 458 39.14 -5.33 -45.08
CA ILE A 458 40.57 -5.50 -45.36
C ILE A 458 40.97 -6.97 -45.27
N MET A 459 40.48 -7.70 -44.30
CA MET A 459 40.80 -9.12 -44.11
C MET A 459 39.72 -9.83 -43.30
N GLY A 460 39.73 -11.15 -43.33
CA GLY A 460 38.81 -11.97 -42.59
C GLY A 460 39.36 -13.34 -42.23
N THR A 461 38.78 -13.91 -41.20
CA THR A 461 39.01 -15.30 -40.80
C THR A 461 37.73 -16.05 -40.67
N PRO A 462 37.63 -17.34 -41.03
CA PRO A 462 36.39 -18.11 -40.94
C PRO A 462 35.91 -18.27 -39.48
N PHE A 463 36.82 -18.17 -38.51
CA PHE A 463 36.46 -18.12 -37.10
C PHE A 463 37.57 -17.41 -36.31
N ALA A 464 37.21 -16.86 -35.16
CA ALA A 464 38.16 -16.30 -34.19
C ALA A 464 37.73 -16.65 -32.76
N VAL A 465 38.74 -16.90 -31.93
CA VAL A 465 38.57 -17.07 -30.49
C VAL A 465 39.36 -15.97 -29.79
N LEU A 466 38.62 -15.11 -29.05
CA LEU A 466 39.18 -13.97 -28.34
C LEU A 466 39.10 -14.22 -26.85
N PRO A 467 40.18 -13.97 -26.08
CA PRO A 467 40.15 -14.11 -24.63
C PRO A 467 39.23 -13.04 -24.02
N ASN A 468 38.41 -13.43 -23.04
CA ASN A 468 37.50 -12.56 -22.30
C ASN A 468 37.71 -12.67 -20.79
N LYS A 469 38.93 -13.01 -20.37
CA LYS A 469 39.28 -13.17 -18.95
C LYS A 469 40.22 -12.06 -18.50
N SER A 470 39.94 -11.49 -17.35
CA SER A 470 40.85 -10.56 -16.67
C SER A 470 41.96 -11.33 -15.99
N GLY A 471 43.07 -11.47 -16.67
CA GLY A 471 44.27 -12.15 -16.16
C GLY A 471 44.37 -13.64 -16.49
N GLY A 472 45.59 -14.18 -16.43
CA GLY A 472 45.94 -15.56 -16.78
C GLY A 472 46.36 -15.72 -18.23
N ARG A 473 46.97 -16.89 -18.55
CA ARG A 473 47.43 -17.24 -19.90
C ARG A 473 46.28 -17.86 -20.67
N GLN A 474 45.91 -17.24 -21.80
CA GLN A 474 44.88 -17.79 -22.70
C GLN A 474 45.30 -17.64 -24.14
N SER A 475 45.19 -18.74 -24.90
CA SER A 475 45.39 -18.71 -26.34
C SER A 475 44.28 -17.92 -27.03
N GLY A 476 44.65 -17.03 -27.94
CA GLY A 476 43.67 -16.25 -28.69
C GLY A 476 44.29 -15.19 -29.58
N TRP A 477 43.46 -14.54 -30.38
CA TRP A 477 43.89 -13.43 -31.20
C TRP A 477 44.21 -12.20 -30.35
N ILE A 478 45.33 -11.55 -30.65
CA ILE A 478 45.71 -10.26 -30.08
C ILE A 478 45.16 -9.20 -31.03
N MET A 479 44.29 -8.35 -30.48
CA MET A 479 43.68 -7.29 -31.25
C MET A 479 44.70 -6.20 -31.58
N PRO A 480 44.68 -5.67 -32.80
CA PRO A 480 45.58 -4.61 -33.20
C PRO A 480 45.21 -3.29 -32.53
N SER A 481 46.19 -2.43 -32.35
CA SER A 481 46.00 -1.00 -32.14
C SER A 481 46.15 -0.25 -33.44
N PHE A 482 45.18 0.63 -33.70
CA PHE A 482 45.19 1.53 -34.85
C PHE A 482 45.33 2.96 -34.36
N GLY A 483 46.10 3.78 -35.07
CA GLY A 483 46.24 5.18 -34.72
C GLY A 483 46.88 5.98 -35.87
N VAL A 484 46.85 7.30 -35.71
CA VAL A 484 47.52 8.25 -36.59
C VAL A 484 48.53 9.05 -35.76
N SER A 485 49.76 9.03 -36.11
CA SER A 485 50.80 9.84 -35.48
C SER A 485 51.50 10.75 -36.48
N LYS A 486 51.97 11.90 -36.02
CA LYS A 486 52.74 12.82 -36.88
C LYS A 486 54.06 12.23 -37.39
N SER A 487 54.64 11.27 -36.68
CA SER A 487 55.92 10.67 -37.01
C SER A 487 55.82 9.40 -37.85
N MET A 488 54.75 8.62 -37.72
CA MET A 488 54.57 7.34 -38.38
C MET A 488 53.38 7.31 -39.38
N GLY A 489 52.66 8.41 -39.49
CA GLY A 489 51.43 8.41 -40.30
C GLY A 489 50.32 7.54 -39.66
N THR A 490 49.51 6.91 -40.50
CA THR A 490 48.54 5.91 -40.08
C THR A 490 49.25 4.61 -39.81
N TYR A 491 49.10 4.06 -38.61
CA TYR A 491 49.71 2.81 -38.20
C TYR A 491 48.70 1.78 -37.72
N PHE A 492 49.03 0.53 -37.96
CA PHE A 492 48.30 -0.64 -37.54
C PHE A 492 49.30 -1.60 -36.88
N GLN A 493 49.21 -1.77 -35.56
CA GLN A 493 50.25 -2.47 -34.81
C GLN A 493 49.65 -3.57 -33.92
N LYS A 494 50.46 -4.63 -33.69
CA LYS A 494 50.20 -5.69 -32.73
C LYS A 494 49.02 -6.62 -33.09
N LEU A 495 48.58 -6.71 -34.37
CA LEU A 495 47.71 -7.82 -34.76
C LEU A 495 48.50 -9.12 -34.59
N GLY A 496 47.96 -10.10 -33.89
CA GLY A 496 48.67 -11.34 -33.70
C GLY A 496 47.86 -12.46 -33.09
N TYR A 497 48.55 -13.51 -32.85
CA TYR A 497 47.99 -14.67 -32.17
C TYR A 497 48.90 -15.06 -30.99
N TYR A 498 48.34 -15.25 -29.83
CA TYR A 498 48.99 -15.78 -28.65
C TYR A 498 48.53 -17.23 -28.44
N TRP A 499 49.50 -18.13 -28.34
CA TRP A 499 49.24 -19.54 -28.13
C TRP A 499 49.93 -19.99 -26.84
N ALA A 500 49.16 -20.38 -25.86
CA ALA A 500 49.62 -20.95 -24.60
C ALA A 500 49.14 -22.41 -24.52
N PRO A 501 49.94 -23.37 -25.01
CA PRO A 501 49.55 -24.78 -24.99
C PRO A 501 49.53 -25.37 -23.57
N ASN A 502 50.30 -24.82 -22.65
CA ASN A 502 50.34 -25.20 -21.23
C ASN A 502 50.81 -24.04 -20.35
N ASP A 503 50.90 -24.25 -19.04
CA ASP A 503 51.29 -23.22 -18.07
C ASP A 503 52.79 -22.83 -18.13
N PHE A 504 53.62 -23.58 -18.84
CA PHE A 504 55.07 -23.42 -18.88
C PHE A 504 55.57 -22.81 -20.18
N SER A 505 54.81 -22.89 -21.28
CA SER A 505 55.24 -22.42 -22.61
C SER A 505 54.18 -21.60 -23.30
N ASP A 506 54.61 -20.54 -24.02
CA ASP A 506 53.76 -19.74 -24.87
C ASP A 506 54.51 -19.28 -26.14
N PHE A 507 53.72 -19.00 -27.16
CA PHE A 507 54.19 -18.43 -28.42
C PHE A 507 53.32 -17.22 -28.78
N LYS A 508 53.99 -16.15 -29.22
CA LYS A 508 53.35 -14.91 -29.61
C LYS A 508 53.83 -14.48 -30.99
N VAL A 509 52.92 -14.41 -31.94
CA VAL A 509 53.22 -13.88 -33.28
C VAL A 509 52.50 -12.54 -33.40
N LEU A 510 53.22 -11.47 -33.72
CA LEU A 510 52.70 -10.11 -33.89
C LEU A 510 53.07 -9.59 -35.28
N MET A 511 52.14 -8.91 -35.93
CA MET A 511 52.33 -8.16 -37.15
C MET A 511 52.04 -6.68 -36.90
N SER A 512 52.86 -5.82 -37.46
CA SER A 512 52.72 -4.36 -37.42
C SER A 512 52.99 -3.82 -38.83
N LEU A 513 52.11 -2.89 -39.28
CA LEU A 513 52.21 -2.22 -40.59
C LEU A 513 52.21 -0.71 -40.37
#